data_188a7d4d2943ad12a3367d175e604d9b
#
_entry.id   188a7d4d2943ad12a3367d175e604d9b
#
_cell.length_a   1.000
_cell.length_b   1.000
_cell.length_c   1.000
_cell.angle_alpha   90.00
_cell.angle_beta   90.00
_cell.angle_gamma   90.00
#
_symmetry.space_group_name_H-M   'P 1'
#
loop_
_entity.id
_entity.type
_entity.pdbx_description
1 polymer ?
#
loop_
_entity_poly.entity_id
_entity_poly.type
_entity_poly.pdbx_seq_one_letter_code
_entity_poly.pdbx_strand_id
1 'polypeptide(L)'
;MKVLVLGGNGMAGHVLRMYFTEKGRYSVWFTLRAKTEDRQAIQLDVTDWPSVEKVARFIRPDVVINATGILNKRAEQNIREAIQVNSLFPHQMAQLGKQLGFRFIQISTDCVFSGRKGNYRESETPDGTTVYAKSKSLGEVVDGPHLTIRTSIIGPELRDGIGLFHWFMQQKGSILGYRKVLWNGVTTLELAKALDWIMQKPELTGLVHLTGPEKISKYQLLLWLKETFKREEVSIQPYDGIAKDMSLVNTR
;
A
#
# COMPACT_ATOMS: atom_id res chain seq x y z
N MET A 1 15.33 -4.94 -16.19
CA MET A 1 15.05 -3.79 -15.33
C MET A 1 15.29 -4.20 -13.89
N LYS A 2 15.99 -3.36 -13.12
CA LYS A 2 16.34 -3.59 -11.72
C LYS A 2 15.32 -2.88 -10.82
N VAL A 3 14.63 -3.64 -9.98
CA VAL A 3 13.55 -3.15 -9.11
C VAL A 3 13.96 -3.29 -7.66
N LEU A 4 13.83 -2.21 -6.89
CA LEU A 4 14.02 -2.22 -5.44
C LEU A 4 12.65 -2.04 -4.75
N VAL A 5 12.23 -3.03 -3.98
CA VAL A 5 11.00 -2.97 -3.15
C VAL A 5 11.39 -2.65 -1.71
N LEU A 6 10.99 -1.46 -1.24
CA LEU A 6 11.16 -1.08 0.16
C LEU A 6 10.01 -1.67 1.00
N GLY A 7 10.37 -2.35 2.10
CA GLY A 7 9.38 -2.99 2.97
C GLY A 7 8.92 -4.38 2.50
N GLY A 8 9.84 -5.22 2.04
CA GLY A 8 9.61 -6.53 1.43
C GLY A 8 8.89 -7.59 2.29
N ASN A 9 8.65 -7.35 3.59
CA ASN A 9 7.84 -8.23 4.46
C ASN A 9 6.47 -7.65 4.83
N GLY A 10 6.14 -6.43 4.36
CA GLY A 10 4.81 -5.87 4.55
C GLY A 10 3.74 -6.56 3.69
N MET A 11 2.46 -6.28 3.94
CA MET A 11 1.32 -6.85 3.20
C MET A 11 1.46 -6.70 1.67
N ALA A 12 1.84 -5.55 1.18
CA ALA A 12 2.11 -5.35 -0.25
C ALA A 12 3.49 -5.91 -0.64
N GLY A 13 4.53 -5.56 0.13
CA GLY A 13 5.92 -5.81 -0.26
C GLY A 13 6.27 -7.29 -0.50
N HIS A 14 5.74 -8.21 0.33
CA HIS A 14 6.06 -9.62 0.14
C HIS A 14 5.41 -10.21 -1.13
N VAL A 15 4.20 -9.76 -1.48
CA VAL A 15 3.55 -10.19 -2.73
C VAL A 15 4.25 -9.58 -3.94
N LEU A 16 4.66 -8.31 -3.85
CA LEU A 16 5.42 -7.63 -4.91
C LEU A 16 6.74 -8.36 -5.22
N ARG A 17 7.55 -8.64 -4.19
CA ARG A 17 8.84 -9.34 -4.40
C ARG A 17 8.65 -10.73 -5.00
N MET A 18 7.67 -11.50 -4.52
CA MET A 18 7.36 -12.83 -5.05
C MET A 18 6.91 -12.75 -6.51
N TYR A 19 5.93 -11.90 -6.80
CA TYR A 19 5.39 -11.74 -8.15
C TYR A 19 6.46 -11.30 -9.16
N PHE A 20 7.27 -10.30 -8.83
CA PHE A 20 8.32 -9.83 -9.75
C PHE A 20 9.46 -10.84 -9.92
N THR A 21 9.80 -11.61 -8.88
CA THR A 21 10.79 -12.70 -8.98
C THR A 21 10.28 -13.80 -9.90
N GLU A 22 9.02 -14.22 -9.73
CA GLU A 22 8.39 -15.26 -10.56
C GLU A 22 8.29 -14.85 -12.04
N LYS A 23 8.08 -13.57 -12.33
CA LYS A 23 8.08 -13.06 -13.71
C LYS A 23 9.42 -13.22 -14.44
N GLY A 24 10.53 -13.34 -13.74
CA GLY A 24 11.86 -13.63 -14.31
C GLY A 24 12.48 -12.51 -15.16
N ARG A 25 11.75 -11.43 -15.45
CA ARG A 25 12.22 -10.31 -16.28
C ARG A 25 12.81 -9.14 -15.49
N TYR A 26 12.77 -9.23 -14.15
CA TYR A 26 13.25 -8.22 -13.23
C TYR A 26 14.41 -8.76 -12.38
N SER A 27 15.43 -7.92 -12.16
CA SER A 27 16.41 -8.14 -11.09
C SER A 27 15.83 -7.50 -9.82
N VAL A 28 15.23 -8.34 -8.97
CA VAL A 28 14.47 -7.88 -7.79
C VAL A 28 15.37 -7.79 -6.57
N TRP A 29 15.40 -6.63 -5.93
CA TRP A 29 15.99 -6.39 -4.63
C TRP A 29 14.92 -5.92 -3.67
N PHE A 30 15.02 -6.24 -2.40
CA PHE A 30 14.05 -5.79 -1.41
C PHE A 30 14.68 -5.53 -0.06
N THR A 31 14.05 -4.67 0.75
CA THR A 31 14.55 -4.30 2.07
C THR A 31 13.71 -4.91 3.18
N LEU A 32 14.36 -5.31 4.25
CA LEU A 32 13.78 -5.87 5.48
C LEU A 32 14.41 -5.19 6.68
N ARG A 33 13.67 -5.01 7.77
CA ARG A 33 14.24 -4.55 9.04
C ARG A 33 15.01 -5.67 9.78
N ALA A 34 14.58 -6.92 9.63
CA ALA A 34 15.23 -8.07 10.24
C ALA A 34 16.36 -8.62 9.34
N LYS A 35 17.34 -9.27 9.96
CA LYS A 35 18.36 -10.03 9.22
C LYS A 35 17.72 -11.22 8.49
N THR A 36 18.31 -11.61 7.37
CA THR A 36 17.89 -12.74 6.54
C THR A 36 19.09 -13.30 5.78
N GLU A 37 19.01 -14.54 5.37
CA GLU A 37 20.01 -15.21 4.52
C GLU A 37 19.70 -15.04 3.02
N ASP A 38 18.57 -14.43 2.68
CA ASP A 38 18.20 -14.17 1.28
C ASP A 38 19.17 -13.16 0.66
N ARG A 39 19.85 -13.56 -0.40
CA ARG A 39 20.89 -12.79 -1.07
C ARG A 39 20.37 -11.53 -1.79
N GLN A 40 19.08 -11.47 -2.07
CA GLN A 40 18.41 -10.32 -2.70
C GLN A 40 17.83 -9.36 -1.66
N ALA A 41 17.86 -9.73 -0.39
CA ALA A 41 17.37 -8.91 0.70
C ALA A 41 18.48 -8.06 1.32
N ILE A 42 18.15 -6.82 1.61
CA ILE A 42 19.03 -5.89 2.32
C ILE A 42 18.39 -5.52 3.64
N GLN A 43 19.13 -5.68 4.73
CA GLN A 43 18.68 -5.17 6.01
C GLN A 43 18.76 -3.65 5.98
N LEU A 44 17.61 -2.98 6.16
CA LEU A 44 17.49 -1.53 6.11
C LEU A 44 16.36 -1.03 6.99
N ASP A 45 16.67 -0.03 7.81
CA ASP A 45 15.67 0.84 8.42
C ASP A 45 15.57 2.13 7.59
N VAL A 46 14.39 2.45 7.08
CA VAL A 46 14.19 3.64 6.24
C VAL A 46 14.32 4.97 7.01
N THR A 47 14.38 4.91 8.33
CA THR A 47 14.68 6.08 9.18
C THR A 47 16.17 6.44 9.22
N ASP A 48 17.04 5.51 8.84
CA ASP A 48 18.49 5.73 8.66
C ASP A 48 18.78 6.17 7.23
N TRP A 49 18.64 7.47 6.98
CA TRP A 49 18.81 8.04 5.65
C TRP A 49 20.19 7.78 5.00
N PRO A 50 21.34 7.89 5.71
CA PRO A 50 22.63 7.53 5.14
C PRO A 50 22.70 6.10 4.62
N SER A 51 22.11 5.14 5.34
CA SER A 51 22.03 3.75 4.90
C SER A 51 21.13 3.57 3.69
N VAL A 52 19.99 4.29 3.63
CA VAL A 52 19.09 4.30 2.46
C VAL A 52 19.84 4.78 1.21
N GLU A 53 20.54 5.91 1.31
CA GLU A 53 21.29 6.46 0.20
C GLU A 53 22.41 5.51 -0.29
N LYS A 54 23.15 4.91 0.66
CA LYS A 54 24.18 3.90 0.36
C LYS A 54 23.60 2.70 -0.38
N VAL A 55 22.46 2.19 0.03
CA VAL A 55 21.75 1.07 -0.61
C VAL A 55 21.32 1.45 -2.03
N ALA A 56 20.70 2.61 -2.22
CA ALA A 56 20.28 3.06 -3.54
C ALA A 56 21.48 3.23 -4.51
N ARG A 57 22.60 3.80 -4.04
CA ARG A 57 23.83 3.95 -4.83
C ARG A 57 24.50 2.62 -5.16
N PHE A 58 24.43 1.64 -4.25
CA PHE A 58 24.98 0.31 -4.45
C PHE A 58 24.15 -0.50 -5.46
N ILE A 59 22.83 -0.55 -5.30
CA ILE A 59 21.93 -1.31 -6.18
C ILE A 59 21.82 -0.65 -7.55
N ARG A 60 21.78 0.69 -7.63
CA ARG A 60 21.45 1.46 -8.84
C ARG A 60 20.17 0.92 -9.50
N PRO A 61 19.03 1.00 -8.82
CA PRO A 61 17.75 0.51 -9.36
C PRO A 61 17.29 1.38 -10.53
N ASP A 62 16.52 0.81 -11.45
CA ASP A 62 15.76 1.56 -12.45
C ASP A 62 14.45 2.08 -11.84
N VAL A 63 13.84 1.27 -10.96
CA VAL A 63 12.59 1.60 -10.26
C VAL A 63 12.70 1.26 -8.78
N VAL A 64 12.24 2.18 -7.92
CA VAL A 64 12.06 1.95 -6.48
C VAL A 64 10.58 2.01 -6.15
N ILE A 65 10.04 0.95 -5.54
CA ILE A 65 8.66 0.87 -5.08
C ILE A 65 8.63 0.95 -3.56
N ASN A 66 7.97 1.97 -3.02
CA ASN A 66 7.85 2.15 -1.58
C ASN A 66 6.56 1.52 -1.05
N ALA A 67 6.69 0.35 -0.42
CA ALA A 67 5.63 -0.36 0.31
C ALA A 67 5.79 -0.24 1.83
N THR A 68 6.61 0.72 2.32
CA THR A 68 6.76 0.99 3.75
C THR A 68 5.68 1.95 4.25
N GLY A 69 5.37 1.86 5.53
CA GLY A 69 4.48 2.81 6.18
C GLY A 69 4.23 2.47 7.65
N ILE A 70 3.99 3.50 8.44
CA ILE A 70 3.53 3.39 9.82
C ILE A 70 2.01 3.54 9.81
N LEU A 71 1.32 2.48 10.21
CA LEU A 71 -0.14 2.35 10.02
C LEU A 71 -0.93 2.73 11.27
N ASN A 72 -2.13 3.26 11.07
CA ASN A 72 -3.23 3.37 12.04
C ASN A 72 -2.77 3.66 13.50
N LYS A 73 -3.06 2.75 14.42
CA LYS A 73 -2.75 2.90 15.86
C LYS A 73 -1.27 3.19 16.15
N ARG A 74 -0.35 2.58 15.40
CA ARG A 74 1.09 2.85 15.57
C ARG A 74 1.44 4.29 15.14
N ALA A 75 0.81 4.82 14.10
CA ALA A 75 1.00 6.21 13.70
C ALA A 75 0.52 7.19 14.78
N GLU A 76 -0.64 6.92 15.41
CA GLU A 76 -1.13 7.72 16.54
C GLU A 76 -0.21 7.64 17.78
N GLN A 77 0.36 6.48 18.05
CA GLN A 77 1.27 6.26 19.18
C GLN A 77 2.67 6.86 18.98
N ASN A 78 3.13 6.98 17.72
CA ASN A 78 4.45 7.52 17.39
C ASN A 78 4.35 8.46 16.17
N ILE A 79 3.86 9.66 16.42
CA ILE A 79 3.66 10.70 15.40
C ILE A 79 4.97 11.05 14.70
N ARG A 80 6.08 11.14 15.44
CA ARG A 80 7.40 11.45 14.87
C ARG A 80 7.84 10.43 13.84
N GLU A 81 7.74 9.13 14.17
CA GLU A 81 8.07 8.04 13.24
C GLU A 81 7.12 8.06 12.03
N ALA A 82 5.82 8.32 12.26
CA ALA A 82 4.85 8.43 11.18
C ALA A 82 5.19 9.57 10.20
N ILE A 83 5.56 10.75 10.70
CA ILE A 83 6.01 11.87 9.85
C ILE A 83 7.29 11.51 9.10
N GLN A 84 8.27 10.91 9.78
CA GLN A 84 9.54 10.55 9.15
C GLN A 84 9.35 9.53 8.03
N VAL A 85 8.59 8.45 8.27
CA VAL A 85 8.44 7.33 7.34
C VAL A 85 7.36 7.60 6.27
N ASN A 86 6.21 8.15 6.68
CA ASN A 86 5.09 8.32 5.77
C ASN A 86 5.16 9.63 4.97
N SER A 87 5.81 10.68 5.51
CA SER A 87 5.83 12.00 4.90
C SER A 87 7.20 12.36 4.32
N LEU A 88 8.22 12.49 5.17
CA LEU A 88 9.54 12.97 4.77
C LEU A 88 10.27 12.01 3.83
N PHE A 89 10.31 10.73 4.19
CA PHE A 89 11.04 9.69 3.46
C PHE A 89 10.65 9.58 1.98
N PRO A 90 9.35 9.60 1.57
CA PRO A 90 8.99 9.59 0.15
C PRO A 90 9.57 10.74 -0.65
N HIS A 91 9.60 11.96 -0.10
CA HIS A 91 10.18 13.12 -0.77
C HIS A 91 11.70 13.03 -0.89
N GLN A 92 12.38 12.53 0.16
CA GLN A 92 13.82 12.26 0.10
C GLN A 92 14.14 11.22 -0.99
N MET A 93 13.34 10.14 -1.08
CA MET A 93 13.50 9.13 -2.14
C MET A 93 13.25 9.69 -3.54
N ALA A 94 12.26 10.54 -3.70
CA ALA A 94 12.00 11.20 -4.99
C ALA A 94 13.16 12.13 -5.39
N GLN A 95 13.69 12.91 -4.45
CA GLN A 95 14.87 13.74 -4.70
C GLN A 95 16.09 12.89 -5.06
N LEU A 96 16.34 11.80 -4.34
CA LEU A 96 17.41 10.87 -4.65
C LEU A 96 17.23 10.21 -6.02
N GLY A 97 15.96 9.90 -6.39
CA GLY A 97 15.61 9.39 -7.71
C GLY A 97 15.96 10.35 -8.84
N LYS A 98 15.71 11.65 -8.67
CA LYS A 98 16.14 12.69 -9.62
C LYS A 98 17.68 12.73 -9.78
N GLN A 99 18.42 12.53 -8.68
CA GLN A 99 19.89 12.55 -8.69
C GLN A 99 20.52 11.30 -9.31
N LEU A 100 19.94 10.12 -9.05
CA LEU A 100 20.49 8.82 -9.46
C LEU A 100 19.85 8.25 -10.73
N GLY A 101 18.80 8.89 -11.25
CA GLY A 101 18.13 8.49 -12.48
C GLY A 101 17.11 7.35 -12.33
N PHE A 102 16.61 7.05 -11.12
CA PHE A 102 15.56 6.04 -10.94
C PHE A 102 14.15 6.64 -10.82
N ARG A 103 13.16 5.88 -11.27
CA ARG A 103 11.75 6.21 -11.04
C ARG A 103 11.32 5.75 -9.65
N PHE A 104 10.71 6.65 -8.87
CA PHE A 104 10.15 6.32 -7.56
C PHE A 104 8.63 6.16 -7.66
N ILE A 105 8.09 5.04 -7.13
CA ILE A 105 6.67 4.76 -7.05
C ILE A 105 6.27 4.65 -5.59
N GLN A 106 5.42 5.59 -5.15
CA GLN A 106 4.89 5.66 -3.79
C GLN A 106 3.54 4.99 -3.71
N ILE A 107 3.38 3.99 -2.83
CA ILE A 107 2.07 3.44 -2.49
C ILE A 107 1.45 4.31 -1.39
N SER A 108 0.37 5.02 -1.72
CA SER A 108 -0.47 5.79 -0.83
C SER A 108 -1.78 5.04 -0.51
N THR A 109 -2.77 5.70 0.05
CA THR A 109 -3.97 5.07 0.62
C THR A 109 -5.23 5.89 0.35
N ASP A 110 -6.38 5.21 0.25
CA ASP A 110 -7.71 5.81 0.31
C ASP A 110 -7.98 6.54 1.64
N CYS A 111 -7.29 6.11 2.71
CA CYS A 111 -7.43 6.71 4.05
C CYS A 111 -6.98 8.18 4.14
N VAL A 112 -6.37 8.76 3.10
CA VAL A 112 -6.13 10.21 3.02
C VAL A 112 -7.47 10.97 2.99
N PHE A 113 -8.57 10.31 2.69
CA PHE A 113 -9.91 10.86 2.73
C PHE A 113 -10.67 10.45 3.99
N SER A 114 -11.67 11.26 4.37
CA SER A 114 -12.51 11.02 5.56
C SER A 114 -13.54 9.90 5.37
N GLY A 115 -13.94 9.64 4.15
CA GLY A 115 -15.02 8.70 3.81
C GLY A 115 -16.42 9.27 3.97
N ARG A 116 -16.58 10.60 4.06
CA ARG A 116 -17.89 11.25 4.14
C ARG A 116 -18.61 11.33 2.80
N LYS A 117 -17.87 11.44 1.71
CA LYS A 117 -18.38 11.68 0.36
C LYS A 117 -18.41 10.42 -0.51
N GLY A 118 -17.30 9.66 -0.55
CA GLY A 118 -17.06 8.60 -1.52
C GLY A 118 -16.76 9.09 -2.94
N ASN A 119 -16.40 8.16 -3.83
CA ASN A 119 -16.06 8.44 -5.22
C ASN A 119 -15.05 9.60 -5.38
N TYR A 120 -14.03 9.60 -4.51
CA TYR A 120 -13.00 10.64 -4.51
C TYR A 120 -12.15 10.57 -5.78
N ARG A 121 -11.89 11.73 -6.39
CA ARG A 121 -11.02 11.87 -7.57
C ARG A 121 -9.61 12.23 -7.16
N GLU A 122 -8.63 12.05 -8.06
CA GLU A 122 -7.22 12.40 -7.81
C GLU A 122 -7.04 13.88 -7.49
N SER A 123 -7.83 14.76 -8.10
CA SER A 123 -7.77 16.23 -7.90
C SER A 123 -8.38 16.71 -6.59
N GLU A 124 -9.05 15.85 -5.82
CA GLU A 124 -9.69 16.26 -4.58
C GLU A 124 -8.68 16.35 -3.43
N THR A 125 -8.87 17.39 -2.61
CA THR A 125 -8.04 17.65 -1.44
C THR A 125 -8.28 16.55 -0.38
N PRO A 126 -7.24 15.89 0.12
CA PRO A 126 -7.35 14.99 1.26
C PRO A 126 -7.94 15.67 2.49
N ASP A 127 -8.95 15.04 3.09
CA ASP A 127 -9.69 15.55 4.26
C ASP A 127 -9.66 14.58 5.47
N GLY A 128 -8.81 13.55 5.42
CA GLY A 128 -8.61 12.60 6.51
C GLY A 128 -7.98 13.25 7.74
N THR A 129 -8.49 12.93 8.92
CA THR A 129 -8.12 13.62 10.18
C THR A 129 -7.12 12.88 11.05
N THR A 130 -6.94 11.57 10.84
CA THR A 130 -6.00 10.75 11.62
C THR A 130 -4.53 11.11 11.31
N VAL A 131 -3.62 10.80 12.23
CA VAL A 131 -2.17 10.95 11.99
C VAL A 131 -1.74 10.15 10.77
N TYR A 132 -2.26 8.93 10.62
CA TYR A 132 -1.99 8.11 9.43
C TYR A 132 -2.42 8.80 8.14
N ALA A 133 -3.67 9.28 8.09
CA ALA A 133 -4.20 9.97 6.91
C ALA A 133 -3.35 11.20 6.53
N LYS A 134 -3.09 12.07 7.50
CA LYS A 134 -2.31 13.30 7.31
C LYS A 134 -0.87 13.02 6.90
N SER A 135 -0.20 12.08 7.58
CA SER A 135 1.19 11.75 7.27
C SER A 135 1.33 11.09 5.89
N LYS A 136 0.40 10.21 5.50
CA LYS A 136 0.40 9.62 4.15
C LYS A 136 0.11 10.64 3.07
N SER A 137 -0.85 11.54 3.29
CA SER A 137 -1.15 12.64 2.36
C SER A 137 0.04 13.57 2.15
N LEU A 138 0.76 13.95 3.22
CA LEU A 138 1.97 14.76 3.12
C LEU A 138 3.12 14.06 2.40
N GLY A 139 3.13 12.73 2.33
CA GLY A 139 4.16 11.96 1.63
C GLY A 139 3.81 11.61 0.19
N GLU A 140 2.76 12.18 -0.39
CA GLU A 140 2.40 11.98 -1.79
C GLU A 140 3.32 12.80 -2.70
N VAL A 141 4.13 12.11 -3.48
CA VAL A 141 5.04 12.71 -4.47
C VAL A 141 4.31 12.81 -5.79
N VAL A 142 4.16 14.02 -6.32
CA VAL A 142 3.36 14.29 -7.52
C VAL A 142 4.16 14.96 -8.65
N ASP A 143 5.43 15.27 -8.42
CA ASP A 143 6.30 15.98 -9.36
C ASP A 143 7.40 15.10 -9.97
N GLY A 144 7.88 15.50 -11.15
CA GLY A 144 8.95 14.81 -11.87
C GLY A 144 8.50 13.47 -12.48
N PRO A 145 9.43 12.50 -12.66
CA PRO A 145 9.15 11.21 -13.28
C PRO A 145 8.50 10.20 -12.31
N HIS A 146 8.18 10.64 -11.12
CA HIS A 146 7.71 9.81 -10.03
C HIS A 146 6.19 9.62 -10.09
N LEU A 147 5.70 8.62 -9.37
CA LEU A 147 4.29 8.30 -9.33
C LEU A 147 3.84 7.99 -7.90
N THR A 148 2.75 8.59 -7.48
CA THR A 148 2.00 8.18 -6.29
C THR A 148 0.74 7.43 -6.69
N ILE A 149 0.49 6.29 -6.07
CA ILE A 149 -0.70 5.48 -6.28
C ILE A 149 -1.52 5.46 -5.00
N ARG A 150 -2.69 6.12 -5.02
CA ARG A 150 -3.68 5.92 -3.94
C ARG A 150 -4.48 4.67 -4.22
N THR A 151 -4.55 3.79 -3.24
CA THR A 151 -5.31 2.55 -3.34
C THR A 151 -5.74 2.08 -1.95
N SER A 152 -6.61 1.11 -1.89
CA SER A 152 -6.86 0.31 -0.70
C SER A 152 -6.59 -1.15 -1.04
N ILE A 153 -5.86 -1.84 -0.18
CA ILE A 153 -5.42 -3.21 -0.48
C ILE A 153 -5.94 -4.21 0.53
N ILE A 154 -6.18 -5.43 0.05
CA ILE A 154 -6.46 -6.59 0.87
C ILE A 154 -5.58 -7.76 0.45
N GLY A 155 -5.04 -8.50 1.42
CA GLY A 155 -4.22 -9.66 1.13
C GLY A 155 -3.66 -10.30 2.39
N PRO A 156 -2.91 -11.41 2.23
CA PRO A 156 -2.25 -12.06 3.34
C PRO A 156 -1.16 -11.17 3.95
N GLU A 157 -0.88 -11.42 5.22
CA GLU A 157 0.22 -10.79 5.96
C GLU A 157 1.11 -11.90 6.52
N LEU A 158 2.43 -11.71 6.48
CA LEU A 158 3.39 -12.72 6.94
C LEU A 158 3.48 -12.82 8.46
N ARG A 159 3.15 -11.74 9.18
CA ARG A 159 3.23 -11.63 10.64
C ARG A 159 2.13 -10.71 11.16
N ASP A 160 1.70 -10.97 12.39
CA ASP A 160 0.86 -10.07 13.22
C ASP A 160 -0.19 -9.30 12.42
N GLY A 161 -0.92 -10.02 11.58
CA GLY A 161 -1.82 -9.44 10.62
C GLY A 161 -2.92 -8.62 11.29
N ILE A 162 -2.91 -7.31 11.00
CA ILE A 162 -3.94 -6.35 11.43
C ILE A 162 -4.94 -6.04 10.31
N GLY A 163 -4.68 -6.54 9.11
CA GLY A 163 -5.53 -6.36 7.94
C GLY A 163 -6.82 -7.16 8.02
N LEU A 164 -7.84 -6.71 7.27
CA LEU A 164 -9.17 -7.32 7.27
C LEU A 164 -9.15 -8.80 6.92
N PHE A 165 -8.31 -9.21 5.98
CA PHE A 165 -8.18 -10.61 5.56
C PHE A 165 -7.71 -11.50 6.71
N HIS A 166 -6.61 -11.13 7.34
CA HIS A 166 -6.03 -11.90 8.45
C HIS A 166 -6.99 -11.93 9.65
N TRP A 167 -7.59 -10.78 10.01
CA TRP A 167 -8.61 -10.70 11.04
C TRP A 167 -9.78 -11.65 10.75
N PHE A 168 -10.32 -11.64 9.51
CA PHE A 168 -11.44 -12.49 9.12
C PHE A 168 -11.08 -13.98 9.21
N MET A 169 -9.89 -14.37 8.79
CA MET A 169 -9.43 -15.76 8.84
C MET A 169 -9.29 -16.32 10.26
N GLN A 170 -9.27 -15.48 11.28
CA GLN A 170 -9.23 -15.88 12.68
C GLN A 170 -10.62 -15.89 13.34
N GLN A 171 -11.65 -15.39 12.69
CA GLN A 171 -12.99 -15.31 13.28
C GLN A 171 -13.68 -16.65 13.36
N LYS A 172 -14.54 -16.82 14.37
CA LYS A 172 -15.47 -17.93 14.57
C LYS A 172 -16.77 -17.38 15.12
N GLY A 173 -17.89 -18.10 14.88
CA GLY A 173 -19.20 -17.68 15.37
C GLY A 173 -19.73 -16.44 14.64
N SER A 174 -20.42 -15.56 15.34
CA SER A 174 -21.12 -14.41 14.74
C SER A 174 -20.27 -13.15 14.73
N ILE A 175 -20.16 -12.50 13.57
CA ILE A 175 -19.47 -11.21 13.38
C ILE A 175 -20.38 -10.21 12.68
N LEU A 176 -20.10 -8.92 12.82
CA LEU A 176 -20.82 -7.86 12.11
C LEU A 176 -20.21 -7.57 10.75
N GLY A 177 -21.05 -7.52 9.71
CA GLY A 177 -20.70 -7.07 8.38
C GLY A 177 -21.34 -5.72 8.07
N TYR A 178 -20.52 -4.71 7.85
CA TYR A 178 -20.96 -3.32 7.66
C TYR A 178 -21.47 -3.10 6.24
N ARG A 179 -22.79 -2.92 6.06
CA ARG A 179 -23.41 -2.71 4.75
C ARG A 179 -23.18 -1.31 4.17
N LYS A 180 -22.99 -0.30 5.02
CA LYS A 180 -22.80 1.09 4.63
C LYS A 180 -21.33 1.55 4.68
N VAL A 181 -20.39 0.63 4.95
CA VAL A 181 -18.96 0.91 4.80
C VAL A 181 -18.52 0.39 3.43
N LEU A 182 -18.35 1.33 2.51
CA LEU A 182 -18.09 1.04 1.10
C LEU A 182 -16.60 1.09 0.76
N TRP A 183 -16.21 0.22 -0.17
CA TRP A 183 -14.81 -0.01 -0.55
C TRP A 183 -14.71 -0.45 -2.02
N ASN A 184 -13.66 -0.05 -2.71
CA ASN A 184 -13.34 -0.50 -4.06
C ASN A 184 -11.83 -0.69 -4.27
N GLY A 185 -11.14 -1.18 -3.25
CA GLY A 185 -9.72 -1.51 -3.34
C GLY A 185 -9.43 -2.76 -4.16
N VAL A 186 -8.17 -3.14 -4.20
CA VAL A 186 -7.66 -4.29 -4.95
C VAL A 186 -6.99 -5.30 -4.04
N THR A 187 -6.77 -6.52 -4.53
CA THR A 187 -5.91 -7.47 -3.83
C THR A 187 -4.43 -7.06 -3.95
N THR A 188 -3.59 -7.54 -3.05
CA THR A 188 -2.13 -7.32 -3.16
C THR A 188 -1.55 -7.92 -4.44
N LEU A 189 -2.16 -8.97 -4.98
CA LEU A 189 -1.79 -9.54 -6.28
C LEU A 189 -2.18 -8.62 -7.44
N GLU A 190 -3.37 -8.03 -7.42
CA GLU A 190 -3.79 -7.06 -8.43
C GLU A 190 -2.93 -5.78 -8.38
N LEU A 191 -2.53 -5.34 -7.17
CA LEU A 191 -1.55 -4.26 -7.04
C LEU A 191 -0.22 -4.64 -7.73
N ALA A 192 0.27 -5.88 -7.55
CA ALA A 192 1.50 -6.33 -8.19
C ALA A 192 1.39 -6.34 -9.72
N LYS A 193 0.28 -6.82 -10.27
CA LYS A 193 0.00 -6.79 -11.72
C LYS A 193 -0.10 -5.37 -12.26
N ALA A 194 -0.79 -4.49 -11.53
CA ALA A 194 -0.90 -3.07 -11.92
C ALA A 194 0.48 -2.40 -11.93
N LEU A 195 1.31 -2.62 -10.91
CA LEU A 195 2.67 -2.10 -10.85
C LEU A 195 3.56 -2.65 -11.96
N ASP A 196 3.41 -3.92 -12.33
CA ASP A 196 4.09 -4.54 -13.46
C ASP A 196 3.77 -3.83 -14.78
N TRP A 197 2.51 -3.49 -15.00
CA TRP A 197 2.06 -2.70 -16.14
C TRP A 197 2.54 -1.24 -16.08
N ILE A 198 2.42 -0.59 -14.92
CA ILE A 198 2.84 0.80 -14.67
C ILE A 198 4.35 1.00 -14.90
N MET A 199 5.17 0.02 -14.54
CA MET A 199 6.62 0.10 -14.75
C MET A 199 7.01 0.17 -16.23
N GLN A 200 6.14 -0.29 -17.13
CA GLN A 200 6.31 -0.23 -18.57
C GLN A 200 5.74 1.06 -19.19
N LYS A 201 5.20 1.96 -18.37
CA LYS A 201 4.55 3.22 -18.74
C LYS A 201 5.26 4.41 -18.07
N PRO A 202 6.46 4.79 -18.56
CA PRO A 202 7.23 5.89 -17.95
C PRO A 202 6.51 7.24 -18.04
N GLU A 203 5.61 7.41 -19.01
CA GLU A 203 4.78 8.59 -19.17
C GLU A 203 3.71 8.78 -18.09
N LEU A 204 3.34 7.72 -17.37
CA LEU A 204 2.38 7.78 -16.27
C LEU A 204 3.07 8.32 -15.00
N THR A 205 2.91 9.60 -14.72
CA THR A 205 3.54 10.32 -13.59
C THR A 205 2.50 11.03 -12.73
N GLY A 206 2.94 11.57 -11.60
CA GLY A 206 2.10 12.35 -10.70
C GLY A 206 1.28 11.49 -9.75
N LEU A 207 -0.04 11.65 -9.73
CA LEU A 207 -0.96 10.94 -8.84
C LEU A 207 -2.01 10.18 -9.63
N VAL A 208 -2.23 8.92 -9.28
CA VAL A 208 -3.29 8.07 -9.85
C VAL A 208 -4.02 7.30 -8.76
N HIS A 209 -5.27 6.95 -9.02
CA HIS A 209 -6.04 6.02 -8.20
C HIS A 209 -6.01 4.61 -8.82
N LEU A 210 -5.66 3.61 -8.03
CA LEU A 210 -5.81 2.20 -8.40
C LEU A 210 -6.98 1.60 -7.64
N THR A 211 -8.03 1.22 -8.36
CA THR A 211 -9.30 0.75 -7.79
C THR A 211 -9.77 -0.54 -8.43
N GLY A 212 -10.58 -1.29 -7.72
CA GLY A 212 -11.45 -2.30 -8.33
C GLY A 212 -12.54 -1.66 -9.21
N PRO A 213 -13.17 -2.45 -10.08
CA PRO A 213 -14.15 -1.94 -11.05
C PRO A 213 -15.43 -1.45 -10.38
N GLU A 214 -15.78 -2.04 -9.24
CA GLU A 214 -17.03 -1.76 -8.54
C GLU A 214 -16.80 -1.45 -7.07
N LYS A 215 -17.72 -0.66 -6.53
CA LYS A 215 -17.81 -0.35 -5.11
C LYS A 215 -18.66 -1.40 -4.41
N ILE A 216 -18.11 -2.02 -3.38
CA ILE A 216 -18.80 -3.02 -2.57
C ILE A 216 -18.81 -2.62 -1.10
N SER A 217 -19.75 -3.18 -0.34
CA SER A 217 -19.74 -3.02 1.12
C SER A 217 -18.73 -3.97 1.79
N LYS A 218 -18.27 -3.61 2.99
CA LYS A 218 -17.47 -4.55 3.81
C LYS A 218 -18.26 -5.83 4.13
N TYR A 219 -19.58 -5.75 4.25
CA TYR A 219 -20.44 -6.93 4.38
C TYR A 219 -20.30 -7.87 3.17
N GLN A 220 -20.42 -7.34 1.96
CA GLN A 220 -20.28 -8.13 0.74
C GLN A 220 -18.88 -8.73 0.60
N LEU A 221 -17.83 -7.97 0.93
CA LEU A 221 -16.46 -8.46 0.92
C LEU A 221 -16.26 -9.64 1.88
N LEU A 222 -16.83 -9.56 3.09
CA LEU A 222 -16.77 -10.67 4.06
C LEU A 222 -17.53 -11.91 3.57
N LEU A 223 -18.67 -11.75 2.91
CA LEU A 223 -19.40 -12.88 2.28
C LEU A 223 -18.54 -13.56 1.21
N TRP A 224 -17.89 -12.81 0.34
CA TRP A 224 -16.97 -13.39 -0.66
C TRP A 224 -15.78 -14.09 -0.03
N LEU A 225 -15.19 -13.53 1.03
CA LEU A 225 -14.11 -14.20 1.77
C LEU A 225 -14.60 -15.50 2.42
N LYS A 226 -15.80 -15.49 3.03
CA LYS A 226 -16.41 -16.69 3.61
C LYS A 226 -16.56 -17.80 2.57
N GLU A 227 -17.15 -17.49 1.44
CA GLU A 227 -17.39 -18.43 0.34
C GLU A 227 -16.06 -18.97 -0.24
N THR A 228 -15.15 -18.06 -0.60
CA THR A 228 -13.87 -18.40 -1.23
C THR A 228 -13.01 -19.29 -0.34
N PHE A 229 -12.95 -19.00 0.97
CA PHE A 229 -12.11 -19.72 1.93
C PHE A 229 -12.87 -20.76 2.75
N LYS A 230 -14.14 -21.07 2.37
CA LYS A 230 -14.99 -22.09 2.98
C LYS A 230 -15.08 -21.99 4.51
N ARG A 231 -15.26 -20.73 5.01
CA ARG A 231 -15.35 -20.43 6.46
C ARG A 231 -16.77 -20.60 6.97
N GLU A 232 -17.27 -21.87 6.93
CA GLU A 232 -18.65 -22.19 7.29
C GLU A 232 -18.98 -21.89 8.77
N GLU A 233 -17.99 -21.93 9.64
CA GLU A 233 -18.11 -21.65 11.07
C GLU A 233 -18.33 -20.16 11.40
N VAL A 234 -18.23 -19.26 10.40
CA VAL A 234 -18.44 -17.82 10.58
C VAL A 234 -19.83 -17.41 10.08
N SER A 235 -20.63 -16.84 10.95
CA SER A 235 -21.91 -16.20 10.62
C SER A 235 -21.73 -14.69 10.51
N ILE A 236 -22.11 -14.09 9.38
CA ILE A 236 -21.93 -12.65 9.14
C ILE A 236 -23.29 -11.97 9.25
N GLN A 237 -23.47 -11.16 10.29
CA GLN A 237 -24.70 -10.41 10.53
C GLN A 237 -24.64 -9.04 9.87
N PRO A 238 -25.64 -8.66 9.06
CA PRO A 238 -25.65 -7.33 8.43
C PRO A 238 -25.78 -6.22 9.49
N TYR A 239 -24.99 -5.14 9.34
CA TYR A 239 -24.99 -4.02 10.27
C TYR A 239 -25.00 -2.67 9.54
N ASP A 240 -25.91 -1.76 9.93
CA ASP A 240 -26.13 -0.47 9.28
C ASP A 240 -25.73 0.75 10.13
N GLY A 241 -25.21 0.53 11.34
CA GLY A 241 -24.95 1.60 12.31
C GLY A 241 -23.78 2.53 11.97
N ILE A 242 -22.90 2.15 11.02
CA ILE A 242 -21.77 2.97 10.57
C ILE A 242 -21.85 3.15 9.06
N ALA A 243 -21.79 4.40 8.62
CA ALA A 243 -21.71 4.76 7.21
C ALA A 243 -20.34 5.41 6.93
N LYS A 244 -19.61 4.88 5.95
CA LYS A 244 -18.33 5.42 5.49
C LYS A 244 -18.10 4.98 4.04
N ASP A 245 -17.80 5.91 3.15
CA ASP A 245 -17.52 5.61 1.76
C ASP A 245 -16.11 6.09 1.39
N MET A 246 -15.17 5.14 1.34
CA MET A 246 -13.76 5.37 1.03
C MET A 246 -13.45 5.14 -0.45
N SER A 247 -14.49 4.96 -1.29
CA SER A 247 -14.29 4.64 -2.69
C SER A 247 -13.58 5.76 -3.45
N LEU A 248 -12.69 5.34 -4.32
CA LEU A 248 -11.92 6.19 -5.22
C LEU A 248 -12.45 6.04 -6.65
N VAL A 249 -12.28 7.07 -7.47
CA VAL A 249 -12.52 7.04 -8.92
C VAL A 249 -11.20 7.28 -9.62
N ASN A 250 -10.86 6.42 -10.58
CA ASN A 250 -9.73 6.67 -11.48
C ASN A 250 -10.19 7.57 -12.62
N THR A 251 -9.52 8.70 -12.79
CA THR A 251 -9.82 9.70 -13.82
C THR A 251 -8.70 9.86 -14.86
N ARG A 252 -7.69 8.95 -14.83
CA ARG A 252 -6.50 9.01 -15.69
C ARG A 252 -6.22 7.71 -16.44
#